data_718b340884dde3a0f1243699f24231f0
#
_entry.id   718b340884dde3a0f1243699f24231f0
#
_cell.length_a   1.000
_cell.length_b   1.000
_cell.length_c   1.000
_cell.angle_alpha   90.00
_cell.angle_beta   90.00
_cell.angle_gamma   90.00
#
_symmetry.space_group_name_H-M   'P 1'
#
loop_
_entity.id
_entity.type
_entity.pdbx_description
1 polymer ?
#
loop_
_entity_poly.entity_id
_entity_poly.type
_entity_poly.pdbx_seq_one_letter_code
_entity_poly.pdbx_strand_id
1 'polypeptide(L)'
;STWGGLMDIRFFVSGIVMAIASLMAGFLVHATLLHPDYVALSSIYRSDEEGMNFFHWMLIAHVMIGFSLTWIYRQGVQAGGSTIGQGVRFGIAIACLMTIPGYLIYLAVLKIPAELAHKQMMYDVPFVILLGVLVAFLNKKK
;
A
#
# COMPACT_ATOMS: atom_id res chain seq x y z
N SER A 1 -23.74 8.84 16.63
CA SER A 1 -22.69 7.83 16.88
C SER A 1 -21.39 8.27 16.24
N THR A 2 -20.30 8.09 16.93
CA THR A 2 -18.95 8.42 16.45
C THR A 2 -18.58 7.67 15.15
N TRP A 3 -19.21 6.57 14.87
CA TRP A 3 -18.96 5.76 13.67
C TRP A 3 -19.58 6.34 12.39
N GLY A 4 -20.76 6.95 12.46
CA GLY A 4 -21.44 7.53 11.29
C GLY A 4 -20.67 8.68 10.64
N GLY A 5 -19.94 9.48 11.43
CA GLY A 5 -19.09 10.55 10.90
C GLY A 5 -17.79 10.08 10.27
N LEU A 6 -17.36 8.84 10.55
CA LEU A 6 -16.14 8.25 9.99
C LEU A 6 -16.39 7.54 8.65
N MET A 7 -17.62 7.13 8.37
CA MET A 7 -18.02 6.34 7.19
C MET A 7 -19.04 7.08 6.32
N ASP A 8 -18.77 8.34 6.01
CA ASP A 8 -19.55 9.16 5.08
C ASP A 8 -19.18 8.89 3.61
N ILE A 9 -19.82 9.60 2.68
CA ILE A 9 -19.54 9.48 1.23
C ILE A 9 -18.07 9.74 0.91
N ARG A 10 -17.42 10.67 1.61
CA ARG A 10 -16.02 11.00 1.44
C ARG A 10 -15.11 9.82 1.82
N PHE A 11 -15.49 9.03 2.82
CA PHE A 11 -14.82 7.79 3.17
C PHE A 11 -14.84 6.78 2.01
N PHE A 12 -16.00 6.56 1.41
CA PHE A 12 -16.13 5.60 0.29
C PHE A 12 -15.37 6.07 -0.94
N VAL A 13 -15.46 7.35 -1.29
CA VAL A 13 -14.69 7.92 -2.42
C VAL A 13 -13.19 7.80 -2.16
N SER A 14 -12.73 8.17 -0.98
CA SER A 14 -11.33 8.06 -0.60
C SER A 14 -10.86 6.60 -0.61
N GLY A 15 -11.65 5.68 -0.07
CA GLY A 15 -11.34 4.25 -0.08
C GLY A 15 -11.14 3.69 -1.49
N ILE A 16 -12.02 4.05 -2.42
CA ILE A 16 -11.92 3.63 -3.83
C ILE A 16 -10.69 4.24 -4.50
N VAL A 17 -10.46 5.55 -4.34
CA VAL A 17 -9.29 6.23 -4.90
C VAL A 17 -8.00 5.62 -4.36
N MET A 18 -7.93 5.36 -3.06
CA MET A 18 -6.77 4.74 -2.43
C MET A 18 -6.56 3.29 -2.89
N ALA A 19 -7.64 2.52 -3.10
CA ALA A 19 -7.56 1.17 -3.65
C ALA A 19 -6.95 1.18 -5.06
N ILE A 20 -7.43 2.07 -5.92
CA ILE A 20 -6.91 2.22 -7.29
C ILE A 20 -5.44 2.69 -7.26
N ALA A 21 -5.13 3.72 -6.47
CA ALA A 21 -3.78 4.25 -6.37
C ALA A 21 -2.78 3.21 -5.85
N SER A 22 -3.15 2.43 -4.83
CA SER A 22 -2.30 1.36 -4.31
C SER A 22 -2.10 0.22 -5.31
N LEU A 23 -3.14 -0.15 -6.06
CA LEU A 23 -3.04 -1.15 -7.13
C LEU A 23 -2.10 -0.68 -8.25
N MET A 24 -2.22 0.58 -8.67
CA MET A 24 -1.35 1.17 -9.70
C MET A 24 0.11 1.24 -9.23
N ALA A 25 0.36 1.65 -8.00
CA ALA A 25 1.70 1.66 -7.41
C ALA A 25 2.30 0.25 -7.34
N GLY A 26 1.51 -0.72 -6.90
CA GLY A 26 1.90 -2.13 -6.88
C GLY A 26 2.21 -2.67 -8.28
N PHE A 27 1.39 -2.34 -9.27
CA PHE A 27 1.64 -2.71 -10.66
C PHE A 27 2.94 -2.11 -11.18
N LEU A 28 3.19 -0.82 -10.96
CA LEU A 28 4.43 -0.16 -11.39
C LEU A 28 5.66 -0.83 -10.78
N VAL A 29 5.65 -1.10 -9.49
CA VAL A 29 6.79 -1.71 -8.79
C VAL A 29 6.95 -3.18 -9.19
N HIS A 30 5.91 -3.99 -9.02
CA HIS A 30 6.01 -5.44 -9.07
C HIS A 30 5.82 -6.02 -10.47
N ALA A 31 4.95 -5.45 -11.30
CA ALA A 31 4.72 -5.92 -12.66
C ALA A 31 5.60 -5.22 -13.71
N THR A 32 6.35 -4.19 -13.33
CA THR A 32 7.22 -3.44 -14.25
C THR A 32 8.67 -3.40 -13.77
N LEU A 33 8.94 -2.73 -12.65
CA LEU A 33 10.32 -2.51 -12.19
C LEU A 33 11.01 -3.80 -11.70
N LEU A 34 10.29 -4.64 -10.95
CA LEU A 34 10.80 -5.89 -10.38
C LEU A 34 10.43 -7.13 -11.19
N HIS A 35 9.70 -6.99 -12.28
CA HIS A 35 9.27 -8.13 -13.10
C HIS A 35 10.43 -9.04 -13.54
N PRO A 36 11.60 -8.51 -14.01
CA PRO A 36 12.74 -9.36 -14.36
C PRO A 36 13.27 -10.19 -13.19
N ASP A 37 13.27 -9.63 -11.98
CA ASP A 37 13.70 -10.35 -10.77
C ASP A 37 12.75 -11.50 -10.44
N TYR A 38 11.44 -11.31 -10.61
CA TYR A 38 10.45 -12.37 -10.37
C TYR A 38 10.50 -13.47 -11.42
N VAL A 39 10.69 -13.13 -12.69
CA VAL A 39 10.88 -14.11 -13.77
C VAL A 39 12.11 -14.98 -13.52
N ALA A 40 13.21 -14.40 -13.05
CA ALA A 40 14.41 -15.13 -12.70
C ALA A 40 14.24 -16.10 -11.52
N LEU A 41 13.21 -15.89 -10.69
CA LEU A 41 12.89 -16.70 -9.52
C LEU A 41 11.58 -17.51 -9.71
N SER A 42 11.43 -18.13 -10.87
CA SER A 42 10.24 -18.89 -11.26
C SER A 42 9.90 -20.08 -10.37
N SER A 43 10.86 -20.56 -9.58
CA SER A 43 10.61 -21.59 -8.55
C SER A 43 9.89 -21.06 -7.31
N ILE A 44 9.83 -19.75 -7.11
CA ILE A 44 9.20 -19.07 -5.98
C ILE A 44 7.98 -18.29 -6.42
N TYR A 45 8.09 -17.55 -7.52
CA TYR A 45 7.03 -16.68 -8.04
C TYR A 45 6.30 -17.32 -9.21
N ARG A 46 5.00 -17.07 -9.30
CA ARG A 46 4.15 -17.52 -10.40
C ARG A 46 4.57 -16.86 -11.71
N SER A 47 4.37 -17.57 -12.83
CA SER A 47 4.44 -16.97 -14.16
C SER A 47 3.31 -15.93 -14.35
N ASP A 48 3.43 -15.09 -15.37
CA ASP A 48 2.39 -14.09 -15.67
C ASP A 48 1.04 -14.76 -15.99
N GLU A 49 1.05 -15.86 -16.72
CA GLU A 49 -0.16 -16.64 -17.05
C GLU A 49 -0.82 -17.21 -15.78
N GLU A 50 -0.05 -17.82 -14.91
CA GLU A 50 -0.56 -18.33 -13.63
C GLU A 50 -1.05 -17.18 -12.75
N GLY A 51 -0.33 -16.06 -12.70
CA GLY A 51 -0.67 -14.86 -11.93
C GLY A 51 -2.03 -14.28 -12.31
N MET A 52 -2.38 -14.30 -13.60
CA MET A 52 -3.68 -13.82 -14.07
C MET A 52 -4.85 -14.62 -13.48
N ASN A 53 -4.69 -15.92 -13.23
CA ASN A 53 -5.71 -16.75 -12.60
C ASN A 53 -5.95 -16.39 -11.12
N PHE A 54 -5.00 -15.71 -10.49
CA PHE A 54 -5.05 -15.29 -9.08
C PHE A 54 -5.24 -13.78 -8.91
N PHE A 55 -5.43 -13.04 -10.01
CA PHE A 55 -5.51 -11.58 -9.97
C PHE A 55 -6.66 -11.03 -9.12
N HIS A 56 -7.76 -11.75 -9.00
CA HIS A 56 -8.89 -11.37 -8.13
C HIS A 56 -8.47 -11.21 -6.65
N TRP A 57 -7.51 -12.00 -6.16
CA TRP A 57 -6.96 -11.82 -4.81
C TRP A 57 -6.22 -10.50 -4.66
N MET A 58 -5.54 -10.07 -5.72
CA MET A 58 -4.87 -8.78 -5.77
C MET A 58 -5.87 -7.63 -5.66
N LEU A 59 -7.01 -7.73 -6.38
CA LEU A 59 -8.08 -6.74 -6.31
C LEU A 59 -8.68 -6.67 -4.90
N ILE A 60 -8.99 -7.80 -4.29
CA ILE A 60 -9.52 -7.86 -2.91
C ILE A 60 -8.52 -7.21 -1.94
N ALA A 61 -7.24 -7.56 -2.04
CA ALA A 61 -6.20 -7.01 -1.18
C ALA A 61 -6.12 -5.47 -1.30
N HIS A 62 -6.13 -4.92 -2.51
CA HIS A 62 -6.04 -3.48 -2.71
C HIS A 62 -7.31 -2.73 -2.31
N VAL A 63 -8.48 -3.33 -2.43
CA VAL A 63 -9.71 -2.77 -1.86
C VAL A 63 -9.60 -2.69 -0.34
N MET A 64 -9.16 -3.75 0.32
CA MET A 64 -8.92 -3.74 1.78
C MET A 64 -7.88 -2.69 2.18
N ILE A 65 -6.77 -2.59 1.47
CA ILE A 65 -5.73 -1.59 1.71
C ILE A 65 -6.31 -0.18 1.60
N GLY A 66 -7.03 0.13 0.53
CA GLY A 66 -7.57 1.47 0.29
C GLY A 66 -8.54 1.93 1.36
N PHE A 67 -9.49 1.09 1.73
CA PHE A 67 -10.47 1.39 2.79
C PHE A 67 -9.83 1.43 4.18
N SER A 68 -8.89 0.52 4.47
CA SER A 68 -8.20 0.48 5.76
C SER A 68 -7.30 1.71 5.95
N LEU A 69 -6.52 2.10 4.95
CA LEU A 69 -5.71 3.32 5.00
C LEU A 69 -6.56 4.56 5.24
N THR A 70 -7.68 4.68 4.54
CA THR A 70 -8.63 5.78 4.72
C THR A 70 -9.20 5.77 6.14
N TRP A 71 -9.66 4.62 6.61
CA TRP A 71 -10.27 4.50 7.94
C TRP A 71 -9.28 4.83 9.05
N ILE A 72 -8.07 4.26 9.02
CA ILE A 72 -7.05 4.51 10.05
C ILE A 72 -6.61 5.97 10.02
N TYR A 73 -6.36 6.56 8.83
CA TYR A 73 -5.98 7.96 8.71
C TYR A 73 -7.03 8.89 9.34
N ARG A 74 -8.30 8.63 9.10
CA ARG A 74 -9.41 9.45 9.63
C ARG A 74 -9.54 9.40 11.14
N GLN A 75 -9.01 8.36 11.82
CA GLN A 75 -8.99 8.26 13.28
C GLN A 75 -8.08 9.32 13.93
N GLY A 76 -6.99 9.68 13.28
CA GLY A 76 -5.95 10.53 13.85
C GLY A 76 -5.72 11.87 13.15
N VAL A 77 -6.47 12.19 12.08
CA VAL A 77 -6.28 13.44 11.36
C VAL A 77 -6.65 14.65 12.21
N GLN A 78 -5.77 15.65 12.24
CA GLN A 78 -5.93 16.88 13.04
C GLN A 78 -6.30 18.06 12.14
N ALA A 79 -7.25 18.88 12.57
CA ALA A 79 -7.59 20.14 11.91
C ALA A 79 -6.45 21.16 12.11
N GLY A 80 -6.22 22.00 11.10
CA GLY A 80 -5.20 23.07 11.15
C GLY A 80 -3.76 22.61 11.03
N GLY A 81 -3.49 21.27 11.02
CA GLY A 81 -2.15 20.74 10.82
C GLY A 81 -1.74 20.68 9.34
N SER A 82 -0.43 20.57 9.09
CA SER A 82 0.10 20.37 7.73
C SER A 82 -0.44 19.07 7.12
N THR A 83 -1.15 19.16 6.02
CA THR A 83 -1.69 18.00 5.30
C THR A 83 -0.57 17.06 4.84
N ILE A 84 0.48 17.61 4.24
CA ILE A 84 1.65 16.84 3.79
C ILE A 84 2.36 16.22 4.99
N GLY A 85 2.60 17.00 6.05
CA GLY A 85 3.28 16.50 7.25
C GLY A 85 2.53 15.36 7.93
N GLN A 86 1.21 15.44 8.03
CA GLN A 86 0.38 14.36 8.56
C GLN A 86 0.43 13.12 7.64
N GLY A 87 0.34 13.33 6.32
CA GLY A 87 0.41 12.25 5.34
C GLY A 87 1.73 11.51 5.35
N VAL A 88 2.85 12.25 5.40
CA VAL A 88 4.21 11.65 5.47
C VAL A 88 4.37 10.83 6.76
N ARG A 89 4.01 11.39 7.92
CA ARG A 89 4.08 10.66 9.20
C ARG A 89 3.23 9.40 9.19
N PHE A 90 2.03 9.48 8.64
CA PHE A 90 1.15 8.33 8.48
C PHE A 90 1.75 7.28 7.54
N GLY A 91 2.25 7.68 6.38
CA GLY A 91 2.90 6.76 5.43
C GLY A 91 4.13 6.07 6.02
N ILE A 92 4.96 6.78 6.78
CA ILE A 92 6.09 6.18 7.50
C ILE A 92 5.61 5.16 8.52
N ALA A 93 4.57 5.48 9.30
CA ALA A 93 4.01 4.54 10.27
C ALA A 93 3.49 3.25 9.60
N ILE A 94 2.77 3.38 8.49
CA ILE A 94 2.30 2.22 7.72
C ILE A 94 3.47 1.42 7.12
N ALA A 95 4.48 2.07 6.58
CA ALA A 95 5.67 1.39 6.07
C ALA A 95 6.39 0.59 7.17
N CYS A 96 6.53 1.16 8.36
CA CYS A 96 7.13 0.50 9.52
C CYS A 96 6.26 -0.61 10.10
N LEU A 97 4.95 -0.53 9.97
CA LEU A 97 4.02 -1.56 10.48
C LEU A 97 3.85 -2.73 9.52
N MET A 98 3.77 -2.47 8.23
CA MET A 98 3.35 -3.46 7.22
C MET A 98 4.43 -3.75 6.17
N THR A 99 4.93 -2.72 5.49
CA THR A 99 5.78 -2.89 4.30
C THR A 99 7.13 -3.50 4.65
N ILE A 100 7.88 -2.86 5.52
CA ILE A 100 9.22 -3.31 5.92
C ILE A 100 9.15 -4.64 6.65
N PRO A 101 8.33 -4.80 7.71
CA PRO A 101 8.24 -6.09 8.41
C PRO A 101 7.77 -7.22 7.52
N GLY A 102 6.85 -6.98 6.60
CA GLY A 102 6.37 -7.99 5.64
C GLY A 102 7.50 -8.56 4.80
N TYR A 103 8.34 -7.71 4.19
CA TYR A 103 9.48 -8.15 3.40
C TYR A 103 10.57 -8.81 4.24
N LEU A 104 10.82 -8.33 5.44
CA LEU A 104 11.79 -8.97 6.35
C LEU A 104 11.33 -10.36 6.79
N ILE A 105 10.04 -10.56 7.04
CA ILE A 105 9.47 -11.87 7.36
C ILE A 105 9.61 -12.81 6.17
N TYR A 106 9.27 -12.36 4.95
CA TYR A 106 9.44 -13.20 3.76
C TYR A 106 10.91 -13.54 3.50
N LEU A 107 11.84 -12.60 3.71
CA LEU A 107 13.26 -12.89 3.62
C LEU A 107 13.70 -13.97 4.63
N ALA A 108 13.11 -13.97 5.82
CA ALA A 108 13.42 -14.95 6.87
C ALA A 108 12.86 -16.34 6.58
N VAL A 109 11.69 -16.44 5.91
CA VAL A 109 10.99 -17.73 5.75
C VAL A 109 11.01 -18.29 4.33
N LEU A 110 11.26 -17.47 3.32
CA LEU A 110 11.34 -17.87 1.92
C LEU A 110 12.78 -17.82 1.43
N LYS A 111 13.07 -18.63 0.42
CA LYS A 111 14.41 -18.67 -0.21
C LYS A 111 14.56 -17.57 -1.25
N ILE A 112 14.25 -16.33 -0.88
CA ILE A 112 14.45 -15.15 -1.74
C ILE A 112 15.82 -14.53 -1.49
N PRO A 113 16.48 -13.98 -2.51
CA PRO A 113 17.74 -13.26 -2.33
C PRO A 113 17.52 -11.98 -1.49
N ALA A 114 18.47 -11.67 -0.60
CA ALA A 114 18.42 -10.43 0.18
C ALA A 114 18.38 -9.18 -0.72
N GLU A 115 19.05 -9.23 -1.87
CA GLU A 115 19.02 -8.15 -2.86
C GLU A 115 17.59 -7.85 -3.34
N LEU A 116 16.78 -8.87 -3.60
CA LEU A 116 15.37 -8.68 -4.00
C LEU A 116 14.57 -8.02 -2.87
N ALA A 117 14.73 -8.47 -1.63
CA ALA A 117 14.06 -7.87 -0.48
C ALA A 117 14.43 -6.40 -0.31
N HIS A 118 15.69 -6.02 -0.51
CA HIS A 118 16.13 -4.63 -0.51
C HIS A 118 15.49 -3.80 -1.62
N LYS A 119 15.43 -4.33 -2.85
CA LYS A 119 14.76 -3.66 -3.97
C LYS A 119 13.28 -3.44 -3.69
N GLN A 120 12.59 -4.47 -3.19
CA GLN A 120 11.18 -4.39 -2.83
C GLN A 120 10.92 -3.28 -1.80
N MET A 121 11.70 -3.22 -0.72
CA MET A 121 11.58 -2.17 0.29
C MET A 121 11.91 -0.80 -0.27
N MET A 122 12.98 -0.69 -1.07
CA MET A 122 13.44 0.57 -1.65
C MET A 122 12.40 1.21 -2.58
N TYR A 123 11.62 0.40 -3.32
CA TYR A 123 10.56 0.89 -4.18
C TYR A 123 9.24 1.09 -3.43
N ASP A 124 8.84 0.14 -2.58
CA ASP A 124 7.51 0.18 -1.96
C ASP A 124 7.41 1.21 -0.84
N VAL A 125 8.46 1.43 -0.05
CA VAL A 125 8.42 2.41 1.06
C VAL A 125 8.12 3.82 0.57
N PRO A 126 8.80 4.37 -0.46
CA PRO A 126 8.44 5.68 -1.02
C PRO A 126 6.99 5.75 -1.52
N PHE A 127 6.50 4.71 -2.19
CA PHE A 127 5.11 4.68 -2.66
C PHE A 127 4.10 4.64 -1.52
N VAL A 128 4.38 3.90 -0.44
CA VAL A 128 3.53 3.89 0.76
C VAL A 128 3.48 5.26 1.42
N ILE A 129 4.60 5.99 1.47
CA ILE A 129 4.64 7.37 1.96
C ILE A 129 3.80 8.29 1.07
N LEU A 130 3.91 8.15 -0.26
CA LEU A 130 3.08 8.91 -1.21
C LEU A 130 1.59 8.58 -1.05
N LEU A 131 1.23 7.34 -0.82
CA LEU A 131 -0.16 6.94 -0.50
C LEU A 131 -0.63 7.58 0.81
N GLY A 132 0.24 7.71 1.80
CA GLY A 132 -0.04 8.44 3.04
C GLY A 132 -0.35 9.92 2.78
N VAL A 133 0.41 10.57 1.90
CA VAL A 133 0.15 11.95 1.48
C VAL A 133 -1.17 12.05 0.71
N LEU A 134 -1.44 11.13 -0.21
CA LEU A 134 -2.68 11.11 -0.98
C LEU A 134 -3.92 10.99 -0.07
N VAL A 135 -3.91 10.03 0.87
CA VAL A 135 -5.04 9.87 1.80
C VAL A 135 -5.24 11.10 2.68
N ALA A 136 -4.16 11.81 3.01
CA ALA A 136 -4.22 13.07 3.75
C ALA A 136 -4.94 14.17 2.97
N PHE A 137 -4.63 14.32 1.68
CA PHE A 137 -5.33 15.29 0.81
C PHE A 137 -6.81 14.94 0.64
N LEU A 138 -7.13 13.65 0.46
CA LEU A 138 -8.52 13.20 0.32
C LEU A 138 -9.36 13.40 1.59
N ASN A 139 -8.72 13.40 2.76
CA ASN A 139 -9.39 13.46 4.06
C ASN A 139 -9.00 14.68 4.92
N LYS A 140 -8.54 15.74 4.28
CA LYS A 140 -8.18 16.99 4.97
C LYS A 140 -9.35 17.50 5.80
N LYS A 141 -9.12 17.75 7.09
CA LYS A 141 -10.03 18.49 7.97
C LYS A 141 -9.81 20.01 7.79
N LYS A 142 -10.90 20.73 7.64
CA LYS A 142 -10.90 22.20 7.66
C LYS A 142 -10.66 22.69 9.07
#